data_f5b2501ac9647baf39d1f94f077b11d4
#
_entry.id   f5b2501ac9647baf39d1f94f077b11d4
#
_cell.length_a   1.000
_cell.length_b   1.000
_cell.length_c   1.000
_cell.angle_alpha   90.00
_cell.angle_beta   90.00
_cell.angle_gamma   90.00
#
_symmetry.space_group_name_H-M   'P 1'
#
loop_
_entity.id
_entity.type
_entity.pdbx_description
1 polymer ?
#
loop_
_entity_poly.entity_id
_entity_poly.type
_entity_poly.pdbx_seq_one_letter_code
_entity_poly.pdbx_strand_id
1 'polypeptide(L)'
;MGKVVVMPKLGLTMTEGTVDEWKKKEGDAVKEGEVLFSVSTDKLTNDIEATASGTLLKIIAQAGDPVPVLAPIAFIGEPGEKIDLPEASAPAASPAAGAAPAAAAEGGSVLVIGGGPGGYVAAIRAAQLGGKVTLVEKGEMGGTCLNRGCMPTKAMLHAADTYDEAVHSDAIGIIGRDVEIDWTKVQAYRASTVEKLTSGVRALMKANKIKVVEGEAKFTGPRTVTAGGQTITADKVIIAAGSYPIMPPIPGVKDSKACIDSTQCLSLDHIPESLLVIGGGVIGLELGSAYLKFGTKVTVIEMLPRLLPLMDGELTGMVQAQLQNMGLDIHTSSSVESVKDTAKGASVKVKLPDGEKTFDVEKVLVCVGRGPNTAALDLGKAGVKEEKGFIVTNDKMETSVPGVYAIGDCNGKLMLAHAAMAMGEVAAENAMGGDREFNASESPSCAYVGPEFGGVGFTEEQLKEQHIDYKVGKFPTVANGRSLVMGHTDGMVKVLAGAKYGEILGVHILAPRANDLIEEAALAIKMEATLDELDQTIYCHPTVSEAVHEAALAADKKAIHIPNKK
;
A
#
# COMPACT_ATOMS: atom_id res chain seq x y z
N MET A 1 26.22 -46.97 -1.69
CA MET A 1 25.07 -46.24 -2.25
C MET A 1 25.60 -45.01 -2.94
N GLY A 2 25.41 -44.91 -4.24
CA GLY A 2 25.80 -43.75 -5.02
C GLY A 2 25.17 -42.45 -4.50
N LYS A 3 25.93 -41.35 -4.51
CA LYS A 3 25.44 -40.03 -4.11
C LYS A 3 24.99 -39.24 -5.33
N VAL A 4 23.85 -38.61 -5.22
CA VAL A 4 23.34 -37.66 -6.22
C VAL A 4 24.04 -36.31 -6.03
N VAL A 5 24.61 -35.78 -7.10
CA VAL A 5 25.06 -34.39 -7.17
C VAL A 5 23.92 -33.54 -7.67
N VAL A 6 23.55 -32.51 -6.94
CA VAL A 6 22.43 -31.61 -7.28
C VAL A 6 22.93 -30.22 -7.59
N MET A 7 22.14 -29.44 -8.34
CA MET A 7 22.43 -28.02 -8.59
C MET A 7 22.46 -27.25 -7.26
N PRO A 8 23.58 -26.64 -6.87
CA PRO A 8 23.67 -25.94 -5.60
C PRO A 8 22.91 -24.61 -5.65
N LYS A 9 22.40 -24.16 -4.49
CA LYS A 9 21.83 -22.82 -4.34
C LYS A 9 22.95 -21.84 -3.95
N LEU A 10 23.43 -21.06 -4.92
CA LEU A 10 24.54 -20.11 -4.76
C LEU A 10 24.09 -18.69 -4.34
N GLY A 11 22.78 -18.46 -4.19
CA GLY A 11 22.21 -17.19 -3.76
C GLY A 11 20.77 -17.34 -3.31
N LEU A 12 20.30 -16.42 -2.45
CA LEU A 12 18.95 -16.47 -1.86
C LEU A 12 17.84 -16.45 -2.91
N THR A 13 18.06 -15.74 -4.02
CA THR A 13 17.08 -15.56 -5.11
C THR A 13 17.30 -16.50 -6.30
N MET A 14 18.33 -17.38 -6.23
CA MET A 14 18.65 -18.30 -7.31
C MET A 14 17.58 -19.39 -7.43
N THR A 15 16.93 -19.47 -8.58
CA THR A 15 15.94 -20.51 -8.93
C THR A 15 16.51 -21.57 -9.86
N GLU A 16 17.49 -21.22 -10.68
CA GLU A 16 18.19 -22.11 -11.62
C GLU A 16 19.63 -21.65 -11.82
N GLY A 17 20.51 -22.53 -12.28
CA GLY A 17 21.87 -22.23 -12.69
C GLY A 17 22.20 -22.93 -14.01
N THR A 18 23.10 -22.36 -14.79
CA THR A 18 23.58 -23.01 -16.04
C THR A 18 24.91 -23.71 -15.74
N VAL A 19 25.03 -24.97 -16.12
CA VAL A 19 26.30 -25.70 -16.07
C VAL A 19 27.22 -25.13 -17.15
N ASP A 20 28.31 -24.48 -16.79
CA ASP A 20 29.22 -23.85 -17.73
C ASP A 20 30.18 -24.87 -18.35
N GLU A 21 30.89 -25.61 -17.50
CA GLU A 21 31.92 -26.56 -17.92
C GLU A 21 32.05 -27.69 -16.91
N TRP A 22 32.11 -28.94 -17.39
CA TRP A 22 32.49 -30.10 -16.58
C TRP A 22 34.02 -30.25 -16.55
N LYS A 23 34.62 -30.31 -15.36
CA LYS A 23 36.05 -30.53 -15.14
C LYS A 23 36.40 -32.03 -15.07
N LYS A 24 35.41 -32.89 -15.01
CA LYS A 24 35.47 -34.35 -14.97
C LYS A 24 34.52 -34.97 -16.00
N LYS A 25 34.88 -36.17 -16.46
CA LYS A 25 34.07 -36.95 -17.41
C LYS A 25 33.50 -38.19 -16.73
N GLU A 26 32.45 -38.77 -17.32
CA GLU A 26 31.92 -40.07 -16.87
C GLU A 26 33.03 -41.13 -16.86
N GLY A 27 33.16 -41.87 -15.77
CA GLY A 27 34.20 -42.83 -15.53
C GLY A 27 35.43 -42.30 -14.73
N ASP A 28 35.56 -40.98 -14.56
CA ASP A 28 36.68 -40.41 -13.81
C ASP A 28 36.52 -40.64 -12.30
N ALA A 29 37.65 -40.91 -11.61
CA ALA A 29 37.69 -40.92 -10.18
C ALA A 29 37.63 -39.49 -9.62
N VAL A 30 36.83 -39.32 -8.58
CA VAL A 30 36.55 -38.04 -7.91
C VAL A 30 36.80 -38.15 -6.43
N LYS A 31 37.44 -37.14 -5.84
CA LYS A 31 37.62 -37.02 -4.39
C LYS A 31 36.70 -35.92 -3.86
N GLU A 32 36.21 -36.13 -2.63
CA GLU A 32 35.47 -35.10 -1.91
C GLU A 32 36.31 -33.82 -1.79
N GLY A 33 35.70 -32.64 -2.12
CA GLY A 33 36.38 -31.35 -2.20
C GLY A 33 37.08 -31.08 -3.53
N GLU A 34 37.05 -32.00 -4.51
CA GLU A 34 37.62 -31.77 -5.83
C GLU A 34 36.61 -31.08 -6.76
N VAL A 35 37.02 -30.07 -7.54
CA VAL A 35 36.12 -29.34 -8.45
C VAL A 35 35.58 -30.27 -9.53
N LEU A 36 34.24 -30.37 -9.62
CA LEU A 36 33.53 -31.21 -10.60
C LEU A 36 33.12 -30.44 -11.84
N PHE A 37 32.55 -29.27 -11.66
CA PHE A 37 32.01 -28.44 -12.75
C PHE A 37 31.92 -26.99 -12.28
N SER A 38 31.72 -26.06 -13.22
CA SER A 38 31.41 -24.66 -12.94
C SER A 38 29.95 -24.36 -13.28
N VAL A 39 29.34 -23.48 -12.44
CA VAL A 39 27.96 -23.01 -12.62
C VAL A 39 27.96 -21.50 -12.83
N SER A 40 27.32 -21.06 -13.87
CA SER A 40 27.08 -19.67 -14.20
C SER A 40 25.67 -19.24 -13.75
N THR A 41 25.61 -18.08 -13.11
CA THR A 41 24.38 -17.35 -12.80
C THR A 41 24.41 -16.01 -13.52
N ASP A 42 23.33 -15.26 -13.50
CA ASP A 42 23.24 -13.90 -14.10
C ASP A 42 24.29 -12.90 -13.56
N LYS A 43 25.01 -13.25 -12.46
CA LYS A 43 25.96 -12.37 -11.78
C LYS A 43 27.36 -12.92 -11.57
N LEU A 44 27.53 -14.24 -11.48
CA LEU A 44 28.80 -14.86 -11.09
C LEU A 44 28.92 -16.28 -11.66
N THR A 45 30.15 -16.71 -11.95
CA THR A 45 30.51 -18.13 -12.20
C THR A 45 31.25 -18.67 -11.00
N ASN A 46 30.81 -19.83 -10.48
CA ASN A 46 31.41 -20.50 -9.32
C ASN A 46 31.80 -21.94 -9.65
N ASP A 47 32.94 -22.37 -9.16
CA ASP A 47 33.36 -23.76 -9.21
C ASP A 47 32.68 -24.57 -8.10
N ILE A 48 32.15 -25.72 -8.45
CA ILE A 48 31.40 -26.62 -7.56
C ILE A 48 32.24 -27.87 -7.27
N GLU A 49 32.46 -28.10 -5.99
CA GLU A 49 33.24 -29.22 -5.50
C GLU A 49 32.37 -30.47 -5.29
N ALA A 50 33.01 -31.63 -5.42
CA ALA A 50 32.38 -32.91 -5.15
C ALA A 50 32.06 -33.07 -3.64
N THR A 51 30.84 -33.47 -3.34
CA THR A 51 30.34 -33.73 -1.98
C THR A 51 30.61 -35.18 -1.51
N ALA A 52 31.28 -35.97 -2.33
CA ALA A 52 31.69 -37.34 -2.00
C ALA A 52 32.84 -37.83 -2.88
N SER A 53 33.61 -38.77 -2.39
CA SER A 53 34.59 -39.53 -3.18
C SER A 53 33.94 -40.73 -3.86
N GLY A 54 34.38 -41.07 -5.09
CA GLY A 54 33.88 -42.21 -5.88
C GLY A 54 34.23 -42.06 -7.36
N THR A 55 33.49 -42.72 -8.23
CA THR A 55 33.57 -42.56 -9.68
C THR A 55 32.39 -41.75 -10.15
N LEU A 56 32.61 -40.80 -11.05
CA LEU A 56 31.51 -40.06 -11.70
C LEU A 56 30.79 -41.01 -12.67
N LEU A 57 29.65 -41.59 -12.23
CA LEU A 57 28.96 -42.67 -12.97
C LEU A 57 28.15 -42.12 -14.11
N LYS A 58 27.51 -41.00 -13.94
CA LYS A 58 26.67 -40.38 -14.96
C LYS A 58 26.55 -38.90 -14.81
N ILE A 59 26.58 -38.17 -15.91
CA ILE A 59 26.23 -36.76 -16.07
C ILE A 59 24.82 -36.67 -16.65
N ILE A 60 23.92 -35.96 -15.96
CA ILE A 60 22.52 -35.77 -16.39
C ILE A 60 22.39 -34.44 -17.12
N ALA A 61 22.98 -33.37 -16.58
CA ALA A 61 22.96 -32.04 -17.18
C ALA A 61 24.28 -31.78 -17.94
N GLN A 62 24.18 -31.41 -19.22
CA GLN A 62 25.33 -31.10 -20.04
C GLN A 62 25.77 -29.64 -19.88
N ALA A 63 26.97 -29.30 -20.34
CA ALA A 63 27.42 -27.91 -20.42
C ALA A 63 26.48 -27.09 -21.31
N GLY A 64 26.02 -25.95 -20.82
CA GLY A 64 25.02 -25.08 -21.45
C GLY A 64 23.57 -25.31 -20.98
N ASP A 65 23.30 -26.38 -20.22
CA ASP A 65 21.94 -26.68 -19.75
C ASP A 65 21.58 -25.82 -18.53
N PRO A 66 20.43 -25.13 -18.56
CA PRO A 66 19.85 -24.51 -17.38
C PRO A 66 19.19 -25.57 -16.52
N VAL A 67 19.54 -25.61 -15.24
CA VAL A 67 19.08 -26.64 -14.30
C VAL A 67 18.49 -25.98 -13.05
N PRO A 68 17.27 -26.33 -12.63
CA PRO A 68 16.68 -25.84 -11.39
C PRO A 68 17.53 -26.17 -10.15
N VAL A 69 17.56 -25.29 -9.16
CA VAL A 69 18.23 -25.51 -7.88
C VAL A 69 17.69 -26.80 -7.24
N LEU A 70 18.61 -27.62 -6.68
CA LEU A 70 18.38 -28.94 -6.10
C LEU A 70 17.99 -30.06 -7.08
N ALA A 71 17.87 -29.79 -8.39
CA ALA A 71 17.67 -30.85 -9.37
C ALA A 71 18.95 -31.70 -9.55
N PRO A 72 18.83 -33.04 -9.79
CA PRO A 72 19.96 -33.93 -10.01
C PRO A 72 20.73 -33.55 -11.28
N ILE A 73 22.06 -33.44 -11.19
CA ILE A 73 22.94 -33.09 -12.32
C ILE A 73 23.97 -34.18 -12.61
N ALA A 74 24.33 -34.98 -11.63
CA ALA A 74 25.22 -36.13 -11.82
C ALA A 74 25.11 -37.16 -10.68
N PHE A 75 25.73 -38.33 -10.88
CA PHE A 75 25.87 -39.39 -9.87
C PHE A 75 27.33 -39.77 -9.65
N ILE A 76 27.74 -39.89 -8.35
CA ILE A 76 29.04 -40.41 -7.93
C ILE A 76 28.81 -41.69 -7.13
N GLY A 77 29.48 -42.77 -7.47
CA GLY A 77 29.36 -44.05 -6.78
C GLY A 77 30.50 -45.04 -7.12
N GLU A 78 30.33 -46.33 -6.79
CA GLU A 78 31.28 -47.38 -7.12
C GLU A 78 31.09 -47.86 -8.59
N PRO A 79 32.20 -48.21 -9.29
CA PRO A 79 32.09 -48.75 -10.67
C PRO A 79 31.14 -49.94 -10.77
N GLY A 80 30.09 -49.85 -11.58
CA GLY A 80 29.09 -50.92 -11.78
C GLY A 80 27.91 -50.89 -10.81
N GLU A 81 27.81 -49.91 -9.95
CA GLU A 81 26.65 -49.68 -9.09
C GLU A 81 25.43 -49.30 -9.93
N LYS A 82 24.29 -49.97 -9.67
CA LYS A 82 23.01 -49.61 -10.36
C LYS A 82 22.58 -48.23 -9.91
N ILE A 83 22.39 -47.35 -10.88
CA ILE A 83 21.80 -46.03 -10.67
C ILE A 83 20.30 -46.21 -10.59
N ASP A 84 19.72 -46.27 -9.39
CA ASP A 84 18.29 -46.06 -9.21
C ASP A 84 18.00 -44.55 -9.40
N LEU A 85 17.56 -44.19 -10.59
CA LEU A 85 16.94 -42.91 -10.82
C LEU A 85 15.70 -42.89 -9.91
N PRO A 86 15.60 -41.96 -8.93
CA PRO A 86 14.28 -41.70 -8.38
C PRO A 86 13.43 -41.25 -9.56
N GLU A 87 12.42 -42.08 -9.93
CA GLU A 87 11.31 -41.53 -10.72
C GLU A 87 10.96 -40.20 -10.08
N ALA A 88 10.89 -39.16 -10.89
CA ALA A 88 10.56 -37.82 -10.43
C ALA A 88 9.23 -37.91 -9.67
N SER A 89 9.30 -38.24 -8.40
CA SER A 89 8.21 -38.04 -7.47
C SER A 89 8.08 -36.51 -7.37
N ALA A 90 7.05 -36.01 -8.04
CA ALA A 90 6.58 -34.67 -7.83
C ALA A 90 6.58 -34.41 -6.31
N PRO A 91 7.21 -33.36 -5.82
CA PRO A 91 7.15 -33.03 -4.41
C PRO A 91 5.67 -32.90 -4.06
N ALA A 92 5.26 -33.55 -2.97
CA ALA A 92 3.96 -33.36 -2.39
C ALA A 92 3.77 -31.85 -2.20
N ALA A 93 2.69 -31.31 -2.80
CA ALA A 93 2.36 -29.92 -2.79
C ALA A 93 2.28 -29.40 -1.34
N SER A 94 3.27 -28.65 -0.92
CA SER A 94 3.04 -27.57 0.01
C SER A 94 2.11 -26.57 -0.66
N PRO A 95 1.17 -25.91 0.01
CA PRO A 95 0.24 -25.02 -0.62
C PRO A 95 1.01 -23.94 -1.39
N ALA A 96 0.76 -23.90 -2.68
CA ALA A 96 1.52 -23.20 -3.69
C ALA A 96 1.67 -21.70 -3.37
N ALA A 97 2.87 -21.27 -3.16
CA ALA A 97 3.30 -19.98 -3.65
C ALA A 97 3.15 -20.01 -5.18
N GLY A 98 2.30 -19.10 -5.69
CA GLY A 98 1.80 -18.93 -7.03
C GLY A 98 2.45 -19.74 -8.15
N ALA A 99 1.62 -20.55 -8.84
CA ALA A 99 1.96 -21.19 -10.09
C ALA A 99 2.54 -20.17 -11.06
N ALA A 100 3.70 -20.51 -11.66
CA ALA A 100 4.17 -19.83 -12.86
C ALA A 100 3.01 -19.86 -13.89
N PRO A 101 2.72 -18.75 -14.59
CA PRO A 101 1.62 -18.72 -15.53
C PRO A 101 1.82 -19.82 -16.58
N ALA A 102 0.79 -20.68 -16.72
CA ALA A 102 0.69 -21.60 -17.83
C ALA A 102 0.97 -20.84 -19.12
N ALA A 103 1.70 -21.47 -20.04
CA ALA A 103 2.03 -20.91 -21.35
C ALA A 103 0.82 -20.17 -21.93
N ALA A 104 0.98 -18.88 -22.19
CA ALA A 104 -0.06 -17.97 -22.63
C ALA A 104 -0.77 -18.58 -23.85
N ALA A 105 -2.03 -18.98 -23.65
CA ALA A 105 -2.98 -18.96 -24.74
C ALA A 105 -2.92 -17.56 -25.35
N GLU A 106 -2.97 -17.40 -26.68
CA GLU A 106 -2.88 -16.10 -27.37
C GLU A 106 -3.71 -15.07 -26.59
N GLY A 107 -3.00 -14.10 -25.96
CA GLY A 107 -3.53 -13.28 -24.91
C GLY A 107 -4.76 -12.53 -25.37
N GLY A 108 -5.88 -12.77 -24.71
CA GLY A 108 -7.14 -12.08 -24.95
C GLY A 108 -6.96 -10.54 -24.83
N SER A 109 -7.88 -9.80 -25.43
CA SER A 109 -7.88 -8.34 -25.33
C SER A 109 -8.43 -7.88 -23.98
N VAL A 110 -7.75 -6.97 -23.33
CA VAL A 110 -8.16 -6.37 -22.05
C VAL A 110 -8.35 -4.87 -22.21
N LEU A 111 -9.51 -4.40 -21.82
CA LEU A 111 -9.81 -2.98 -21.74
C LEU A 111 -9.77 -2.52 -20.27
N VAL A 112 -8.95 -1.53 -19.96
CA VAL A 112 -8.92 -0.88 -18.65
C VAL A 112 -9.52 0.52 -18.76
N ILE A 113 -10.49 0.85 -17.89
CA ILE A 113 -11.16 2.14 -17.87
C ILE A 113 -10.72 2.94 -16.64
N GLY A 114 -9.86 3.92 -16.84
CA GLY A 114 -9.24 4.76 -15.83
C GLY A 114 -7.76 4.44 -15.63
N GLY A 115 -6.92 5.49 -15.66
CA GLY A 115 -5.46 5.43 -15.52
C GLY A 115 -4.94 5.78 -14.12
N GLY A 116 -5.78 5.68 -13.08
CA GLY A 116 -5.39 5.82 -11.68
C GLY A 116 -4.54 4.65 -11.18
N PRO A 117 -4.14 4.62 -9.88
CA PRO A 117 -3.24 3.60 -9.33
C PRO A 117 -3.68 2.16 -9.65
N GLY A 118 -4.91 1.81 -9.39
CA GLY A 118 -5.43 0.49 -9.73
C GLY A 118 -5.40 0.21 -11.23
N GLY A 119 -5.80 1.20 -12.04
CA GLY A 119 -5.93 1.03 -13.49
C GLY A 119 -4.60 0.87 -14.21
N TYR A 120 -3.58 1.71 -13.94
CA TYR A 120 -2.29 1.56 -14.60
C TYR A 120 -1.56 0.28 -14.15
N VAL A 121 -1.71 -0.12 -12.87
CA VAL A 121 -1.16 -1.38 -12.36
C VAL A 121 -1.83 -2.57 -13.03
N ALA A 122 -3.17 -2.58 -13.09
CA ALA A 122 -3.93 -3.64 -13.79
C ALA A 122 -3.54 -3.74 -15.28
N ALA A 123 -3.37 -2.60 -15.96
CA ALA A 123 -2.98 -2.57 -17.35
C ALA A 123 -1.57 -3.16 -17.58
N ILE A 124 -0.60 -2.78 -16.73
CA ILE A 124 0.76 -3.33 -16.79
C ILE A 124 0.74 -4.83 -16.51
N ARG A 125 0.06 -5.25 -15.43
CA ARG A 125 -0.01 -6.66 -15.04
C ARG A 125 -0.65 -7.52 -16.12
N ALA A 126 -1.77 -7.09 -16.70
CA ALA A 126 -2.41 -7.80 -17.82
C ALA A 126 -1.49 -7.89 -19.04
N ALA A 127 -0.74 -6.83 -19.36
CA ALA A 127 0.24 -6.84 -20.47
C ALA A 127 1.41 -7.81 -20.20
N GLN A 128 1.94 -7.85 -18.96
CA GLN A 128 2.98 -8.81 -18.54
C GLN A 128 2.51 -10.26 -18.68
N LEU A 129 1.22 -10.52 -18.50
CA LEU A 129 0.59 -11.83 -18.68
C LEU A 129 0.22 -12.14 -20.15
N GLY A 130 0.66 -11.31 -21.09
CA GLY A 130 0.48 -11.52 -22.54
C GLY A 130 -0.81 -10.92 -23.12
N GLY A 131 -1.59 -10.18 -22.35
CA GLY A 131 -2.82 -9.52 -22.82
C GLY A 131 -2.54 -8.38 -23.79
N LYS A 132 -3.42 -8.20 -24.80
CA LYS A 132 -3.47 -6.99 -25.63
C LYS A 132 -4.25 -5.91 -24.91
N VAL A 133 -3.54 -4.98 -24.25
CA VAL A 133 -4.17 -4.01 -23.37
C VAL A 133 -4.45 -2.68 -24.05
N THR A 134 -5.69 -2.20 -23.89
CA THR A 134 -6.07 -0.81 -24.16
C THR A 134 -6.51 -0.17 -22.85
N LEU A 135 -5.93 0.98 -22.51
CA LEU A 135 -6.32 1.78 -21.36
C LEU A 135 -7.00 3.06 -21.84
N VAL A 136 -8.18 3.35 -21.30
CA VAL A 136 -8.92 4.59 -21.57
C VAL A 136 -8.79 5.50 -20.35
N GLU A 137 -8.29 6.74 -20.53
CA GLU A 137 -8.23 7.76 -19.49
C GLU A 137 -8.83 9.07 -19.99
N LYS A 138 -9.72 9.68 -19.19
CA LYS A 138 -10.39 10.94 -19.54
C LYS A 138 -9.64 12.20 -19.11
N GLY A 139 -8.68 12.04 -18.24
CA GLY A 139 -7.87 13.13 -17.68
C GLY A 139 -6.38 12.80 -17.71
N GLU A 140 -5.77 12.86 -16.55
CA GLU A 140 -4.32 12.70 -16.41
C GLU A 140 -3.95 11.30 -15.90
N MET A 141 -2.96 10.68 -16.55
CA MET A 141 -2.38 9.42 -16.08
C MET A 141 -1.90 9.54 -14.63
N GLY A 142 -2.13 8.47 -13.85
CA GLY A 142 -1.87 8.47 -12.41
C GLY A 142 -3.10 8.84 -11.57
N GLY A 143 -4.19 9.33 -12.20
CA GLY A 143 -5.49 9.58 -11.57
C GLY A 143 -5.42 10.53 -10.37
N THR A 144 -6.32 10.37 -9.42
CA THR A 144 -6.41 11.21 -8.22
C THR A 144 -5.11 11.16 -7.39
N CYS A 145 -4.59 9.99 -7.12
CA CYS A 145 -3.45 9.82 -6.20
C CYS A 145 -2.20 10.61 -6.64
N LEU A 146 -1.77 10.47 -7.90
CA LEU A 146 -0.56 11.11 -8.37
C LEU A 146 -0.75 12.61 -8.67
N ASN A 147 -1.92 13.01 -9.15
CA ASN A 147 -2.13 14.38 -9.65
C ASN A 147 -2.73 15.34 -8.62
N ARG A 148 -3.65 14.85 -7.75
CA ARG A 148 -4.48 15.70 -6.89
C ARG A 148 -4.86 15.07 -5.55
N GLY A 149 -4.09 14.08 -5.09
CA GLY A 149 -4.34 13.34 -3.83
C GLY A 149 -3.05 13.05 -3.08
N CYS A 150 -2.70 11.76 -2.98
CA CYS A 150 -1.60 11.26 -2.13
C CYS A 150 -0.28 12.00 -2.35
N MET A 151 0.21 12.02 -3.60
CA MET A 151 1.57 12.51 -3.86
C MET A 151 1.74 14.01 -3.70
N PRO A 152 0.85 14.88 -4.24
CA PRO A 152 0.95 16.30 -3.96
C PRO A 152 0.72 16.65 -2.49
N THR A 153 -0.13 15.89 -1.76
CA THR A 153 -0.30 16.07 -0.31
C THR A 153 0.99 15.73 0.44
N LYS A 154 1.66 14.61 0.12
CA LYS A 154 2.91 14.21 0.78
C LYS A 154 4.07 15.17 0.44
N ALA A 155 4.09 15.73 -0.76
CA ALA A 155 5.04 16.79 -1.10
C ALA A 155 4.82 18.07 -0.27
N MET A 156 3.55 18.46 -0.04
CA MET A 156 3.24 19.59 0.84
C MET A 156 3.56 19.32 2.32
N LEU A 157 3.22 18.12 2.82
CA LEU A 157 3.56 17.71 4.18
C LEU A 157 5.07 17.74 4.40
N HIS A 158 5.85 17.17 3.48
CA HIS A 158 7.31 17.21 3.56
C HIS A 158 7.87 18.63 3.61
N ALA A 159 7.33 19.56 2.80
CA ALA A 159 7.74 20.96 2.87
C ALA A 159 7.34 21.61 4.20
N ALA A 160 6.14 21.28 4.72
CA ALA A 160 5.66 21.79 6.00
C ALA A 160 6.49 21.24 7.18
N ASP A 161 6.81 19.95 7.17
CA ASP A 161 7.67 19.31 8.18
C ASP A 161 9.07 19.92 8.18
N THR A 162 9.65 20.12 6.98
CA THR A 162 10.99 20.77 6.85
C THR A 162 11.00 22.19 7.40
N TYR A 163 9.94 22.95 7.15
CA TYR A 163 9.81 24.31 7.71
C TYR A 163 9.64 24.28 9.24
N ASP A 164 8.76 23.41 9.73
CA ASP A 164 8.47 23.27 11.17
C ASP A 164 9.73 22.85 11.95
N GLU A 165 10.47 21.86 11.45
CA GLU A 165 11.77 21.44 12.00
C GLU A 165 12.79 22.59 12.00
N ALA A 166 12.89 23.36 10.91
CA ALA A 166 13.83 24.48 10.82
C ALA A 166 13.52 25.59 11.82
N VAL A 167 12.25 25.80 12.17
CA VAL A 167 11.81 26.83 13.12
C VAL A 167 11.87 26.37 14.58
N HIS A 168 11.58 25.09 14.86
CA HIS A 168 11.37 24.57 16.21
C HIS A 168 12.46 23.61 16.72
N SER A 169 13.68 23.65 16.16
CA SER A 169 14.80 22.79 16.57
C SER A 169 15.70 23.38 17.65
N ASP A 170 15.29 24.45 18.34
CA ASP A 170 16.04 25.12 19.40
C ASP A 170 16.29 24.20 20.62
N ALA A 171 15.37 23.28 20.91
CA ALA A 171 15.50 22.31 21.99
C ALA A 171 16.73 21.36 21.83
N ILE A 172 17.17 21.11 20.59
CA ILE A 172 18.38 20.33 20.30
C ILE A 172 19.57 21.21 19.94
N GLY A 173 19.48 22.53 20.16
CA GLY A 173 20.56 23.50 19.95
C GLY A 173 20.70 24.03 18.51
N ILE A 174 19.74 23.72 17.61
CA ILE A 174 19.71 24.29 16.27
C ILE A 174 18.73 25.45 16.24
N ILE A 175 19.26 26.66 16.13
CA ILE A 175 18.47 27.89 16.17
C ILE A 175 18.25 28.38 14.75
N GLY A 176 17.03 28.17 14.24
CA GLY A 176 16.55 28.74 12.98
C GLY A 176 16.21 30.21 13.21
N ARG A 177 16.89 31.13 12.49
CA ARG A 177 16.53 32.54 12.47
C ARG A 177 16.17 32.95 11.06
N ASP A 178 15.14 33.81 10.95
CA ASP A 178 14.70 34.40 9.68
C ASP A 178 14.38 33.32 8.58
N VAL A 179 13.78 32.19 9.01
CA VAL A 179 13.34 31.16 8.08
C VAL A 179 12.04 31.63 7.44
N GLU A 180 12.06 31.80 6.11
CA GLU A 180 10.93 32.27 5.32
C GLU A 180 10.40 31.18 4.40
N ILE A 181 9.10 31.23 4.09
CA ILE A 181 8.44 30.34 3.14
C ILE A 181 8.30 31.07 1.78
N ASP A 182 8.96 30.56 0.75
CA ASP A 182 8.66 30.93 -0.63
C ASP A 182 7.56 30.01 -1.16
N TRP A 183 6.30 30.45 -1.02
CA TRP A 183 5.14 29.64 -1.41
C TRP A 183 5.15 29.26 -2.89
N THR A 184 5.65 30.12 -3.75
CA THR A 184 5.80 29.82 -5.18
C THR A 184 6.71 28.61 -5.41
N LYS A 185 7.83 28.53 -4.68
CA LYS A 185 8.73 27.37 -4.77
C LYS A 185 8.14 26.11 -4.13
N VAL A 186 7.39 26.23 -3.03
CA VAL A 186 6.66 25.08 -2.45
C VAL A 186 5.69 24.49 -3.47
N GLN A 187 4.90 25.34 -4.14
CA GLN A 187 3.98 24.90 -5.18
C GLN A 187 4.71 24.33 -6.42
N ALA A 188 5.85 24.90 -6.82
CA ALA A 188 6.68 24.39 -7.90
C ALA A 188 7.29 23.02 -7.55
N TYR A 189 7.75 22.81 -6.32
CA TYR A 189 8.24 21.52 -5.82
C TYR A 189 7.15 20.44 -5.89
N ARG A 190 5.94 20.76 -5.39
CA ARG A 190 4.76 19.89 -5.48
C ARG A 190 4.45 19.52 -6.94
N ALA A 191 4.38 20.50 -7.83
CA ALA A 191 4.08 20.30 -9.24
C ALA A 191 5.15 19.46 -9.96
N SER A 192 6.43 19.72 -9.68
CA SER A 192 7.55 18.94 -10.23
C SER A 192 7.52 17.48 -9.80
N THR A 193 7.14 17.21 -8.53
CA THR A 193 6.97 15.84 -8.02
C THR A 193 5.88 15.10 -8.78
N VAL A 194 4.72 15.74 -8.98
CA VAL A 194 3.60 15.19 -9.74
C VAL A 194 4.03 14.88 -11.18
N GLU A 195 4.69 15.83 -11.87
CA GLU A 195 5.11 15.66 -13.26
C GLU A 195 6.11 14.51 -13.43
N LYS A 196 7.09 14.36 -12.53
CA LYS A 196 8.05 13.24 -12.56
C LYS A 196 7.34 11.88 -12.46
N LEU A 197 6.38 11.76 -11.54
CA LEU A 197 5.64 10.52 -11.34
C LEU A 197 4.71 10.18 -12.51
N THR A 198 3.96 11.14 -12.99
CA THR A 198 3.01 10.93 -14.10
C THR A 198 3.72 10.67 -15.42
N SER A 199 4.87 11.33 -15.67
CA SER A 199 5.74 11.04 -16.80
C SER A 199 6.29 9.62 -16.74
N GLY A 200 6.69 9.16 -15.54
CA GLY A 200 7.11 7.78 -15.31
C GLY A 200 6.02 6.77 -15.66
N VAL A 201 4.78 7.00 -15.23
CA VAL A 201 3.65 6.11 -15.57
C VAL A 201 3.40 6.11 -17.09
N ARG A 202 3.42 7.28 -17.76
CA ARG A 202 3.30 7.34 -19.24
C ARG A 202 4.41 6.54 -19.94
N ALA A 203 5.65 6.61 -19.45
CA ALA A 203 6.76 5.83 -19.97
C ALA A 203 6.54 4.31 -19.77
N LEU A 204 6.02 3.89 -18.61
CA LEU A 204 5.67 2.50 -18.35
C LEU A 204 4.56 1.97 -19.27
N MET A 205 3.53 2.77 -19.56
CA MET A 205 2.50 2.39 -20.56
C MET A 205 3.15 2.07 -21.91
N LYS A 206 4.03 2.95 -22.38
CA LYS A 206 4.75 2.76 -23.65
C LYS A 206 5.68 1.53 -23.62
N ALA A 207 6.44 1.35 -22.54
CA ALA A 207 7.36 0.21 -22.39
C ALA A 207 6.63 -1.14 -22.43
N ASN A 208 5.43 -1.21 -21.82
CA ASN A 208 4.57 -2.40 -21.83
C ASN A 208 3.65 -2.49 -23.07
N LYS A 209 3.84 -1.64 -24.08
CA LYS A 209 3.07 -1.63 -25.34
C LYS A 209 1.55 -1.49 -25.13
N ILE A 210 1.15 -0.80 -24.07
CA ILE A 210 -0.26 -0.55 -23.73
C ILE A 210 -0.75 0.60 -24.61
N LYS A 211 -1.86 0.39 -25.34
CA LYS A 211 -2.52 1.43 -26.11
C LYS A 211 -3.30 2.35 -25.18
N VAL A 212 -2.89 3.59 -25.03
CA VAL A 212 -3.65 4.61 -24.28
C VAL A 212 -4.59 5.35 -25.22
N VAL A 213 -5.85 5.48 -24.82
CA VAL A 213 -6.90 6.22 -25.53
C VAL A 213 -7.40 7.32 -24.59
N GLU A 214 -7.21 8.57 -25.00
CA GLU A 214 -7.71 9.72 -24.26
C GLU A 214 -9.21 9.93 -24.55
N GLY A 215 -10.00 10.06 -23.49
CA GLY A 215 -11.43 10.31 -23.59
C GLY A 215 -12.25 9.66 -22.49
N GLU A 216 -13.48 10.11 -22.34
CA GLU A 216 -14.44 9.56 -21.40
C GLU A 216 -15.05 8.26 -21.96
N ALA A 217 -14.94 7.17 -21.20
CA ALA A 217 -15.52 5.89 -21.56
C ALA A 217 -17.03 5.86 -21.26
N LYS A 218 -17.82 5.31 -22.21
CA LYS A 218 -19.23 5.01 -21.99
C LYS A 218 -19.56 3.63 -22.53
N PHE A 219 -20.19 2.79 -21.74
CA PHE A 219 -20.62 1.47 -22.20
C PHE A 219 -21.73 1.57 -23.25
N THR A 220 -21.60 0.76 -24.29
CA THR A 220 -22.63 0.55 -25.32
C THR A 220 -23.10 -0.92 -25.36
N GLY A 221 -22.43 -1.80 -24.64
CA GLY A 221 -22.72 -3.20 -24.44
C GLY A 221 -21.85 -3.78 -23.30
N PRO A 222 -22.01 -5.06 -22.94
CA PRO A 222 -21.35 -5.64 -21.76
C PRO A 222 -19.82 -5.48 -21.74
N ARG A 223 -19.17 -5.52 -22.89
CA ARG A 223 -17.70 -5.43 -23.03
C ARG A 223 -17.30 -4.48 -24.16
N THR A 224 -18.18 -3.53 -24.46
CA THR A 224 -17.98 -2.55 -25.53
C THR A 224 -18.19 -1.15 -24.98
N VAL A 225 -17.23 -0.26 -25.20
CA VAL A 225 -17.31 1.16 -24.81
C VAL A 225 -17.02 2.06 -26.00
N THR A 226 -17.54 3.28 -25.94
CA THR A 226 -17.08 4.39 -26.78
C THR A 226 -16.16 5.28 -25.97
N ALA A 227 -15.00 5.68 -26.52
CA ALA A 227 -14.07 6.63 -25.92
C ALA A 227 -13.20 7.26 -27.01
N GLY A 228 -12.86 8.55 -26.88
CA GLY A 228 -12.00 9.25 -27.83
C GLY A 228 -12.50 9.17 -29.30
N GLY A 229 -13.80 9.18 -29.51
CA GLY A 229 -14.42 9.09 -30.84
C GLY A 229 -14.37 7.70 -31.49
N GLN A 230 -13.94 6.65 -30.78
CA GLN A 230 -13.86 5.28 -31.29
C GLN A 230 -14.67 4.31 -30.43
N THR A 231 -15.09 3.19 -31.03
CA THR A 231 -15.69 2.06 -30.30
C THR A 231 -14.63 1.02 -30.04
N ILE A 232 -14.54 0.58 -28.78
CA ILE A 232 -13.54 -0.39 -28.29
C ILE A 232 -14.30 -1.57 -27.70
N THR A 233 -14.05 -2.76 -28.23
CA THR A 233 -14.55 -4.03 -27.70
C THR A 233 -13.36 -4.87 -27.23
N ALA A 234 -13.49 -5.55 -26.09
CA ALA A 234 -12.45 -6.40 -25.53
C ALA A 234 -13.06 -7.69 -24.97
N ASP A 235 -12.23 -8.72 -24.80
CA ASP A 235 -12.64 -10.00 -24.19
C ASP A 235 -12.87 -9.85 -22.70
N LYS A 236 -12.11 -8.95 -22.05
CA LYS A 236 -12.19 -8.62 -20.63
C LYS A 236 -12.18 -7.11 -20.43
N VAL A 237 -12.87 -6.64 -19.39
CA VAL A 237 -12.93 -5.23 -19.03
C VAL A 237 -12.62 -5.05 -17.54
N ILE A 238 -11.75 -4.10 -17.20
CA ILE A 238 -11.43 -3.73 -15.82
C ILE A 238 -11.83 -2.27 -15.62
N ILE A 239 -12.81 -2.01 -14.76
CA ILE A 239 -13.33 -0.69 -14.45
C ILE A 239 -12.55 -0.14 -13.26
N ALA A 240 -11.77 0.94 -13.46
CA ALA A 240 -10.95 1.62 -12.46
C ALA A 240 -11.29 3.12 -12.40
N ALA A 241 -12.58 3.44 -12.42
CA ALA A 241 -13.10 4.81 -12.60
C ALA A 241 -12.81 5.75 -11.41
N GLY A 242 -12.45 5.19 -10.25
CA GLY A 242 -12.09 5.96 -9.06
C GLY A 242 -13.27 6.67 -8.40
N SER A 243 -12.99 7.80 -7.77
CA SER A 243 -13.95 8.57 -6.97
C SER A 243 -13.77 10.08 -7.11
N TYR A 244 -14.73 10.85 -6.59
CA TYR A 244 -14.69 12.32 -6.52
C TYR A 244 -14.97 12.80 -5.08
N PRO A 245 -14.47 13.99 -4.67
CA PRO A 245 -14.80 14.59 -3.36
C PRO A 245 -16.30 14.91 -3.25
N ILE A 246 -16.92 14.52 -2.12
CA ILE A 246 -18.33 14.82 -1.87
C ILE A 246 -18.45 16.26 -1.36
N MET A 247 -19.33 17.05 -2.01
CA MET A 247 -19.84 18.32 -1.47
C MET A 247 -21.17 18.05 -0.79
N PRO A 248 -21.25 18.15 0.57
CA PRO A 248 -22.45 17.82 1.32
C PRO A 248 -23.57 18.84 1.05
N PRO A 249 -24.85 18.46 1.24
CA PRO A 249 -25.99 19.35 1.04
C PRO A 249 -26.18 20.33 2.23
N ILE A 250 -25.09 20.89 2.72
CA ILE A 250 -25.11 21.93 3.77
C ILE A 250 -25.41 23.27 3.09
N PRO A 251 -26.38 24.05 3.61
CA PRO A 251 -26.72 25.37 3.06
C PRO A 251 -25.50 26.27 2.89
N GLY A 252 -25.29 26.77 1.67
CA GLY A 252 -24.21 27.67 1.29
C GLY A 252 -22.90 26.98 0.87
N VAL A 253 -22.63 25.72 1.23
CA VAL A 253 -21.36 25.04 0.91
C VAL A 253 -21.12 24.95 -0.60
N LYS A 254 -22.12 24.53 -1.34
CA LYS A 254 -21.99 24.32 -2.80
C LYS A 254 -21.75 25.60 -3.59
N ASP A 255 -22.32 26.71 -3.12
CA ASP A 255 -22.35 27.99 -3.84
C ASP A 255 -21.26 28.96 -3.33
N SER A 256 -20.60 28.64 -2.20
CA SER A 256 -19.58 29.48 -1.59
C SER A 256 -18.27 29.43 -2.36
N LYS A 257 -17.67 30.60 -2.59
CA LYS A 257 -16.32 30.74 -3.16
C LYS A 257 -15.20 30.46 -2.15
N ALA A 258 -15.52 30.49 -0.87
CA ALA A 258 -14.58 30.17 0.21
C ALA A 258 -14.51 28.65 0.46
N CYS A 259 -15.57 27.88 0.08
CA CYS A 259 -15.56 26.42 0.19
C CYS A 259 -14.76 25.80 -0.95
N ILE A 260 -13.80 24.98 -0.58
CA ILE A 260 -12.88 24.30 -1.50
C ILE A 260 -12.82 22.80 -1.19
N ASP A 261 -12.58 21.99 -2.22
CA ASP A 261 -12.24 20.57 -2.04
C ASP A 261 -10.73 20.36 -1.83
N SER A 262 -10.32 19.11 -1.62
CA SER A 262 -8.92 18.76 -1.41
C SER A 262 -8.03 19.09 -2.62
N THR A 263 -8.56 19.03 -3.85
CA THR A 263 -7.83 19.37 -5.08
C THR A 263 -7.52 20.87 -5.14
N GLN A 264 -8.52 21.69 -4.85
CA GLN A 264 -8.40 23.13 -4.81
C GLN A 264 -7.48 23.58 -3.66
N CYS A 265 -7.59 22.93 -2.49
CA CYS A 265 -6.74 23.19 -1.34
C CYS A 265 -5.25 22.98 -1.65
N LEU A 266 -4.90 21.92 -2.37
CA LEU A 266 -3.53 21.63 -2.82
C LEU A 266 -2.96 22.70 -3.79
N SER A 267 -3.80 23.52 -4.41
CA SER A 267 -3.42 24.46 -5.48
C SER A 267 -3.68 25.91 -5.11
N LEU A 268 -3.80 26.22 -3.81
CA LEU A 268 -3.95 27.61 -3.35
C LEU A 268 -2.73 28.43 -3.76
N ASP A 269 -2.96 29.66 -4.20
CA ASP A 269 -1.93 30.60 -4.65
C ASP A 269 -1.20 31.30 -3.48
N HIS A 270 -1.71 31.18 -2.26
CA HIS A 270 -1.12 31.69 -1.03
C HIS A 270 -1.47 30.80 0.17
N ILE A 271 -0.78 31.01 1.29
CA ILE A 271 -1.09 30.38 2.57
C ILE A 271 -2.23 31.17 3.21
N PRO A 272 -3.44 30.57 3.43
CA PRO A 272 -4.57 31.28 4.02
C PRO A 272 -4.32 31.65 5.48
N GLU A 273 -4.80 32.80 5.94
CA GLU A 273 -4.71 33.20 7.34
C GLU A 273 -5.48 32.23 8.27
N SER A 274 -6.61 31.68 7.78
CA SER A 274 -7.45 30.76 8.53
C SER A 274 -8.15 29.75 7.62
N LEU A 275 -8.23 28.52 8.12
CA LEU A 275 -8.83 27.37 7.41
C LEU A 275 -9.77 26.62 8.37
N LEU A 276 -11.05 26.48 7.99
CA LEU A 276 -11.94 25.57 8.69
C LEU A 276 -12.07 24.29 7.86
N VAL A 277 -11.81 23.14 8.48
CA VAL A 277 -11.89 21.81 7.86
C VAL A 277 -13.20 21.13 8.29
N ILE A 278 -14.04 20.77 7.34
CA ILE A 278 -15.25 19.97 7.57
C ILE A 278 -14.88 18.50 7.34
N GLY A 279 -14.78 17.72 8.42
CA GLY A 279 -14.43 16.31 8.44
C GLY A 279 -13.05 16.03 9.01
N GLY A 280 -13.01 15.22 10.07
CA GLY A 280 -11.81 14.76 10.82
C GLY A 280 -11.21 13.44 10.29
N GLY A 281 -11.39 13.15 9.00
CA GLY A 281 -10.74 12.03 8.32
C GLY A 281 -9.32 12.34 7.86
N VAL A 282 -8.61 11.33 7.31
CA VAL A 282 -7.20 11.43 6.91
C VAL A 282 -6.91 12.64 6.02
N ILE A 283 -7.71 12.88 4.97
CA ILE A 283 -7.47 13.97 4.01
C ILE A 283 -7.55 15.35 4.69
N GLY A 284 -8.58 15.56 5.51
CA GLY A 284 -8.79 16.83 6.20
C GLY A 284 -7.69 17.11 7.22
N LEU A 285 -7.27 16.09 7.97
CA LEU A 285 -6.22 16.21 8.98
C LEU A 285 -4.83 16.39 8.37
N GLU A 286 -4.49 15.67 7.29
CA GLU A 286 -3.21 15.83 6.59
C GLU A 286 -3.05 17.24 6.01
N LEU A 287 -4.07 17.74 5.31
CA LEU A 287 -4.03 19.10 4.75
C LEU A 287 -4.09 20.15 5.86
N GLY A 288 -4.95 19.94 6.87
CA GLY A 288 -5.04 20.85 8.03
C GLY A 288 -3.73 20.96 8.78
N SER A 289 -3.05 19.84 9.06
CA SER A 289 -1.75 19.87 9.75
C SER A 289 -0.64 20.50 8.90
N ALA A 290 -0.64 20.27 7.57
CA ALA A 290 0.31 20.94 6.67
C ALA A 290 0.15 22.46 6.71
N TYR A 291 -1.08 22.96 6.58
CA TYR A 291 -1.34 24.40 6.64
C TYR A 291 -1.09 24.98 8.04
N LEU A 292 -1.39 24.24 9.12
CA LEU A 292 -1.03 24.66 10.47
C LEU A 292 0.47 24.93 10.60
N LYS A 293 1.31 24.01 10.13
CA LYS A 293 2.77 24.15 10.14
C LYS A 293 3.26 25.34 9.30
N PHE A 294 2.55 25.69 8.23
CA PHE A 294 2.80 26.91 7.45
C PHE A 294 2.28 28.19 8.13
N GLY A 295 1.66 28.12 9.31
CA GLY A 295 1.22 29.28 10.08
C GLY A 295 -0.27 29.63 9.95
N THR A 296 -1.07 28.85 9.22
CA THR A 296 -2.54 29.00 9.12
C THR A 296 -3.20 28.66 10.45
N LYS A 297 -4.19 29.45 10.89
CA LYS A 297 -5.09 29.06 11.99
C LYS A 297 -6.08 28.01 11.51
N VAL A 298 -6.00 26.79 12.03
CA VAL A 298 -6.82 25.68 11.55
C VAL A 298 -7.83 25.24 12.60
N THR A 299 -9.12 25.20 12.20
CA THR A 299 -10.22 24.64 13.00
C THR A 299 -10.78 23.40 12.28
N VAL A 300 -10.97 22.29 13.00
CA VAL A 300 -11.53 21.04 12.48
C VAL A 300 -12.89 20.77 13.11
N ILE A 301 -13.92 20.60 12.27
CA ILE A 301 -15.28 20.23 12.69
C ILE A 301 -15.55 18.78 12.26
N GLU A 302 -15.73 17.90 13.24
CA GLU A 302 -16.02 16.49 12.99
C GLU A 302 -17.37 16.10 13.65
N MET A 303 -18.24 15.50 12.84
CA MET A 303 -19.58 15.10 13.29
C MET A 303 -19.54 13.88 14.23
N LEU A 304 -18.59 12.99 14.04
CA LEU A 304 -18.41 11.82 14.88
C LEU A 304 -17.72 12.17 16.21
N PRO A 305 -17.83 11.31 17.24
CA PRO A 305 -17.23 11.60 18.55
C PRO A 305 -15.70 11.51 18.58
N ARG A 306 -15.04 11.05 17.50
CA ARG A 306 -13.60 10.94 17.40
C ARG A 306 -13.08 11.21 15.97
N LEU A 307 -11.84 11.61 15.85
CA LEU A 307 -11.11 11.69 14.59
C LEU A 307 -10.77 10.28 14.07
N LEU A 308 -10.50 10.15 12.77
CA LEU A 308 -10.03 8.91 12.13
C LEU A 308 -10.87 7.67 12.54
N PRO A 309 -12.18 7.67 12.37
CA PRO A 309 -13.10 6.72 13.00
C PRO A 309 -12.90 5.26 12.60
N LEU A 310 -12.17 4.99 11.50
CA LEU A 310 -11.86 3.64 11.01
C LEU A 310 -10.57 3.06 11.59
N MET A 311 -9.80 3.84 12.36
CA MET A 311 -8.54 3.43 12.98
C MET A 311 -8.76 3.10 14.47
N ASP A 312 -7.77 2.46 15.13
CA ASP A 312 -7.84 2.09 16.55
C ASP A 312 -8.12 3.31 17.43
N GLY A 313 -9.16 3.23 18.26
CA GLY A 313 -9.69 4.37 19.00
C GLY A 313 -8.77 4.91 20.10
N GLU A 314 -7.95 4.05 20.71
CA GLU A 314 -6.99 4.50 21.72
C GLU A 314 -5.88 5.35 21.08
N LEU A 315 -5.33 4.89 19.94
CA LEU A 315 -4.29 5.63 19.25
C LEU A 315 -4.84 6.91 18.59
N THR A 316 -6.08 6.88 18.06
CA THR A 316 -6.68 8.10 17.48
C THR A 316 -6.99 9.14 18.54
N GLY A 317 -7.26 8.74 19.79
CA GLY A 317 -7.34 9.65 20.93
C GLY A 317 -5.98 10.36 21.20
N MET A 318 -4.88 9.61 21.09
CA MET A 318 -3.53 10.20 21.21
C MET A 318 -3.22 11.15 20.04
N VAL A 319 -3.59 10.78 18.80
CA VAL A 319 -3.46 11.67 17.63
C VAL A 319 -4.22 12.98 17.86
N GLN A 320 -5.45 12.93 18.35
CA GLN A 320 -6.23 14.13 18.62
C GLN A 320 -5.54 15.03 19.65
N ALA A 321 -5.05 14.46 20.76
CA ALA A 321 -4.34 15.22 21.79
C ALA A 321 -3.07 15.90 21.23
N GLN A 322 -2.30 15.19 20.40
CA GLN A 322 -1.10 15.75 19.79
C GLN A 322 -1.42 16.88 18.81
N LEU A 323 -2.43 16.70 17.95
CA LEU A 323 -2.86 17.75 17.02
C LEU A 323 -3.36 19.00 17.76
N GLN A 324 -4.07 18.84 18.90
CA GLN A 324 -4.48 19.94 19.75
C GLN A 324 -3.27 20.64 20.40
N ASN A 325 -2.27 19.89 20.86
CA ASN A 325 -1.02 20.44 21.39
C ASN A 325 -0.21 21.21 20.34
N MET A 326 -0.29 20.80 19.07
CA MET A 326 0.29 21.53 17.94
C MET A 326 -0.48 22.82 17.59
N GLY A 327 -1.69 23.01 18.11
CA GLY A 327 -2.51 24.20 17.89
C GLY A 327 -3.72 24.06 16.98
N LEU A 328 -4.09 22.83 16.57
CA LEU A 328 -5.37 22.63 15.90
C LEU A 328 -6.54 22.84 16.86
N ASP A 329 -7.52 23.66 16.47
CA ASP A 329 -8.79 23.82 17.17
C ASP A 329 -9.78 22.74 16.72
N ILE A 330 -9.96 21.67 17.52
CA ILE A 330 -10.70 20.46 17.14
C ILE A 330 -12.02 20.37 17.90
N HIS A 331 -13.11 20.27 17.16
CA HIS A 331 -14.47 20.09 17.67
C HIS A 331 -15.08 18.79 17.11
N THR A 332 -15.08 17.73 17.90
CA THR A 332 -15.79 16.47 17.61
C THR A 332 -17.25 16.53 18.06
N SER A 333 -18.09 15.58 17.64
CA SER A 333 -19.55 15.59 17.89
C SER A 333 -20.21 16.90 17.49
N SER A 334 -19.70 17.56 16.43
CA SER A 334 -20.06 18.91 15.99
C SER A 334 -20.41 18.92 14.52
N SER A 335 -21.39 19.71 14.12
CA SER A 335 -21.88 19.74 12.75
C SER A 335 -21.96 21.16 12.19
N VAL A 336 -21.53 21.34 10.94
CA VAL A 336 -21.72 22.60 10.22
C VAL A 336 -23.18 22.70 9.77
N GLU A 337 -23.85 23.78 10.14
CA GLU A 337 -25.24 24.04 9.77
C GLU A 337 -25.38 24.86 8.50
N SER A 338 -24.50 25.85 8.30
CA SER A 338 -24.51 26.68 7.11
C SER A 338 -23.18 27.43 6.90
N VAL A 339 -22.93 27.80 5.67
CA VAL A 339 -21.80 28.65 5.27
C VAL A 339 -22.34 29.86 4.51
N LYS A 340 -21.81 31.05 4.82
CA LYS A 340 -22.19 32.30 4.14
C LYS A 340 -20.92 33.06 3.77
N ASP A 341 -20.77 33.38 2.49
CA ASP A 341 -19.63 34.18 2.03
C ASP A 341 -19.63 35.58 2.66
N THR A 342 -18.42 36.04 3.00
CA THR A 342 -18.13 37.38 3.48
C THR A 342 -17.14 38.09 2.53
N ALA A 343 -16.80 39.32 2.81
CA ALA A 343 -15.84 40.06 1.98
C ALA A 343 -14.40 39.44 2.06
N LYS A 344 -14.09 38.69 3.12
CA LYS A 344 -12.75 38.13 3.37
C LYS A 344 -12.70 36.60 3.46
N GLY A 345 -13.77 35.90 3.09
CA GLY A 345 -13.87 34.44 3.20
C GLY A 345 -15.30 34.00 3.47
N ALA A 346 -15.52 33.26 4.56
CA ALA A 346 -16.83 32.77 4.96
C ALA A 346 -17.07 32.85 6.46
N SER A 347 -18.35 33.03 6.82
CA SER A 347 -18.89 32.89 8.16
C SER A 347 -19.58 31.51 8.24
N VAL A 348 -19.08 30.63 9.08
CA VAL A 348 -19.51 29.23 9.22
C VAL A 348 -20.25 29.03 10.52
N LYS A 349 -21.54 28.70 10.45
CA LYS A 349 -22.34 28.38 11.63
C LYS A 349 -22.19 26.91 11.98
N VAL A 350 -21.81 26.62 13.20
CA VAL A 350 -21.51 25.27 13.71
C VAL A 350 -22.36 25.00 14.96
N LYS A 351 -22.98 23.83 15.01
CA LYS A 351 -23.62 23.29 16.21
C LYS A 351 -22.59 22.44 16.97
N LEU A 352 -22.22 22.89 18.16
CA LEU A 352 -21.34 22.22 19.12
C LEU A 352 -22.18 21.48 20.17
N PRO A 353 -21.60 20.56 20.95
CA PRO A 353 -22.30 19.88 22.04
C PRO A 353 -22.87 20.83 23.12
N ASP A 354 -22.23 21.97 23.30
CA ASP A 354 -22.55 23.00 24.32
C ASP A 354 -23.29 24.21 23.78
N GLY A 355 -23.61 24.23 22.48
CA GLY A 355 -24.35 25.33 21.84
C GLY A 355 -23.94 25.60 20.40
N GLU A 356 -24.36 26.76 19.90
CA GLU A 356 -24.01 27.19 18.55
C GLU A 356 -22.82 28.18 18.58
N LYS A 357 -21.90 28.06 17.64
CA LYS A 357 -20.78 28.98 17.46
C LYS A 357 -20.63 29.34 15.98
N THR A 358 -20.21 30.58 15.72
CA THR A 358 -19.88 31.04 14.37
C THR A 358 -18.38 31.24 14.26
N PHE A 359 -17.80 30.74 13.18
CA PHE A 359 -16.39 30.89 12.85
C PHE A 359 -16.26 31.72 11.56
N ASP A 360 -15.50 32.80 11.63
CA ASP A 360 -15.14 33.58 10.45
C ASP A 360 -13.76 33.16 9.99
N VAL A 361 -13.68 32.64 8.74
CA VAL A 361 -12.45 32.04 8.19
C VAL A 361 -12.28 32.44 6.72
N GLU A 362 -11.03 32.41 6.26
CA GLU A 362 -10.72 32.73 4.87
C GLU A 362 -11.15 31.60 3.92
N LYS A 363 -10.87 30.35 4.28
CA LYS A 363 -11.20 29.16 3.49
C LYS A 363 -11.91 28.10 4.32
N VAL A 364 -12.74 27.33 3.65
CA VAL A 364 -13.45 26.17 4.21
C VAL A 364 -13.08 24.95 3.38
N LEU A 365 -12.30 24.03 3.92
CA LEU A 365 -11.94 22.77 3.26
C LEU A 365 -12.99 21.70 3.55
N VAL A 366 -13.59 21.16 2.50
CA VAL A 366 -14.63 20.14 2.61
C VAL A 366 -14.05 18.75 2.37
N CYS A 367 -14.00 17.92 3.43
CA CYS A 367 -13.38 16.57 3.43
C CYS A 367 -14.29 15.53 4.09
N VAL A 368 -15.57 15.47 3.71
CA VAL A 368 -16.61 14.61 4.31
C VAL A 368 -16.73 13.22 3.65
N GLY A 369 -15.79 12.86 2.80
CA GLY A 369 -15.74 11.58 2.10
C GLY A 369 -15.70 11.72 0.58
N ARG A 370 -15.75 10.56 -0.10
CA ARG A 370 -15.65 10.46 -1.55
C ARG A 370 -16.78 9.61 -2.12
N GLY A 371 -17.29 10.01 -3.27
CA GLY A 371 -18.33 9.29 -4.02
C GLY A 371 -17.74 8.55 -5.24
N PRO A 372 -18.35 7.45 -5.71
CA PRO A 372 -17.87 6.68 -6.85
C PRO A 372 -18.06 7.42 -8.16
N ASN A 373 -17.05 7.41 -9.04
CA ASN A 373 -17.07 8.12 -10.31
C ASN A 373 -17.65 7.24 -11.45
N THR A 374 -18.86 6.69 -11.26
CA THR A 374 -19.51 5.69 -12.12
C THR A 374 -20.61 6.24 -13.00
N ALA A 375 -21.24 7.34 -12.61
CA ALA A 375 -22.46 7.87 -13.23
C ALA A 375 -22.35 8.12 -14.75
N ALA A 376 -21.17 8.52 -15.24
CA ALA A 376 -20.93 8.80 -16.66
C ALA A 376 -20.70 7.56 -17.53
N LEU A 377 -20.51 6.37 -16.90
CA LEU A 377 -20.12 5.14 -17.60
C LEU A 377 -21.29 4.43 -18.31
N ASP A 378 -22.56 4.76 -18.00
CA ASP A 378 -23.74 4.03 -18.51
C ASP A 378 -23.71 2.51 -18.17
N LEU A 379 -23.36 2.15 -16.92
CA LEU A 379 -23.17 0.77 -16.46
C LEU A 379 -24.38 -0.14 -16.70
N GLY A 380 -25.59 0.41 -16.76
CA GLY A 380 -26.81 -0.31 -17.11
C GLY A 380 -26.75 -0.98 -18.49
N LYS A 381 -26.05 -0.37 -19.47
CA LYS A 381 -25.85 -0.96 -20.80
C LYS A 381 -24.87 -2.15 -20.78
N ALA A 382 -24.00 -2.17 -19.80
CA ALA A 382 -23.09 -3.30 -19.55
C ALA A 382 -23.77 -4.43 -18.76
N GLY A 383 -24.90 -4.19 -18.10
CA GLY A 383 -25.55 -5.12 -17.17
C GLY A 383 -24.85 -5.21 -15.80
N VAL A 384 -23.96 -4.26 -15.49
CA VAL A 384 -23.21 -4.22 -14.24
C VAL A 384 -24.09 -3.66 -13.12
N LYS A 385 -24.13 -4.36 -11.97
CA LYS A 385 -24.91 -3.97 -10.79
C LYS A 385 -24.16 -2.94 -9.95
N GLU A 386 -24.91 -1.97 -9.44
CA GLU A 386 -24.45 -0.94 -8.51
C GLU A 386 -25.29 -0.94 -7.25
N GLU A 387 -24.67 -0.63 -6.12
CA GLU A 387 -25.33 -0.33 -4.84
C GLU A 387 -24.83 1.02 -4.34
N LYS A 388 -25.76 1.95 -4.11
CA LYS A 388 -25.43 3.35 -3.72
C LYS A 388 -24.39 4.02 -4.64
N GLY A 389 -24.37 3.66 -5.93
CA GLY A 389 -23.43 4.14 -6.93
C GLY A 389 -22.09 3.39 -6.99
N PHE A 390 -21.80 2.48 -6.05
CA PHE A 390 -20.63 1.63 -6.09
C PHE A 390 -20.89 0.36 -6.90
N ILE A 391 -19.89 -0.08 -7.67
CA ILE A 391 -19.98 -1.30 -8.45
C ILE A 391 -19.82 -2.52 -7.52
N VAL A 392 -20.81 -3.40 -7.52
CA VAL A 392 -20.76 -4.63 -6.72
C VAL A 392 -19.80 -5.65 -7.32
N THR A 393 -18.84 -6.14 -6.53
CA THR A 393 -17.87 -7.16 -6.92
C THR A 393 -17.73 -8.25 -5.87
N ASN A 394 -17.35 -9.46 -6.32
CA ASN A 394 -16.85 -10.51 -5.43
C ASN A 394 -15.39 -10.23 -5.02
N ASP A 395 -14.75 -11.16 -4.29
CA ASP A 395 -13.36 -11.00 -3.84
C ASP A 395 -12.33 -11.23 -4.95
N LYS A 396 -12.74 -11.80 -6.09
CA LYS A 396 -11.96 -11.90 -7.33
C LYS A 396 -12.04 -10.62 -8.17
N MET A 397 -12.64 -9.56 -7.65
CA MET A 397 -12.92 -8.28 -8.31
C MET A 397 -13.87 -8.38 -9.49
N GLU A 398 -14.51 -9.54 -9.74
CA GLU A 398 -15.46 -9.72 -10.83
C GLU A 398 -16.83 -9.14 -10.45
N THR A 399 -17.45 -8.47 -11.40
CA THR A 399 -18.79 -7.87 -11.26
C THR A 399 -19.90 -8.92 -11.47
N SER A 400 -21.14 -8.47 -11.52
CA SER A 400 -22.27 -9.32 -11.91
C SER A 400 -22.22 -9.83 -13.36
N VAL A 401 -21.28 -9.33 -14.17
CA VAL A 401 -21.13 -9.67 -15.61
C VAL A 401 -19.81 -10.44 -15.79
N PRO A 402 -19.83 -11.71 -16.22
CA PRO A 402 -18.63 -12.49 -16.41
C PRO A 402 -17.60 -11.83 -17.33
N GLY A 403 -16.35 -11.75 -16.87
CA GLY A 403 -15.25 -11.11 -17.59
C GLY A 403 -15.23 -9.59 -17.50
N VAL A 404 -16.09 -8.99 -16.64
CA VAL A 404 -16.06 -7.57 -16.30
C VAL A 404 -15.71 -7.43 -14.83
N TYR A 405 -14.63 -6.71 -14.53
CA TYR A 405 -14.08 -6.49 -13.20
C TYR A 405 -14.21 -5.01 -12.80
N ALA A 406 -14.22 -4.72 -11.49
CA ALA A 406 -14.17 -3.35 -11.00
C ALA A 406 -13.27 -3.24 -9.77
N ILE A 407 -12.39 -2.22 -9.74
CA ILE A 407 -11.31 -2.08 -8.78
C ILE A 407 -11.20 -0.65 -8.21
N GLY A 408 -10.62 -0.56 -7.03
CA GLY A 408 -10.38 0.70 -6.34
C GLY A 408 -11.68 1.39 -5.91
N ASP A 409 -11.62 2.72 -5.77
CA ASP A 409 -12.69 3.49 -5.12
C ASP A 409 -14.08 3.28 -5.71
N CYS A 410 -14.20 2.95 -7.01
CA CYS A 410 -15.50 2.77 -7.65
C CYS A 410 -16.26 1.51 -7.22
N ASN A 411 -15.59 0.54 -6.56
CA ASN A 411 -16.27 -0.63 -5.98
C ASN A 411 -16.56 -0.47 -4.46
N GLY A 412 -15.99 0.56 -3.82
CA GLY A 412 -16.29 0.89 -2.42
C GLY A 412 -15.72 -0.08 -1.37
N LYS A 413 -14.94 -1.11 -1.74
CA LYS A 413 -14.37 -2.05 -0.76
C LYS A 413 -13.34 -1.36 0.14
N LEU A 414 -12.33 -0.71 -0.44
CA LEU A 414 -11.34 0.13 0.25
C LEU A 414 -10.90 1.27 -0.66
N MET A 415 -11.04 2.52 -0.19
CA MET A 415 -10.66 3.72 -0.95
C MET A 415 -9.22 4.13 -0.64
N LEU A 416 -8.27 3.22 -0.85
CA LEU A 416 -6.84 3.42 -0.63
C LEU A 416 -6.06 3.10 -1.91
N ALA A 417 -5.03 3.86 -2.22
CA ALA A 417 -4.28 3.71 -3.47
C ALA A 417 -3.60 2.34 -3.57
N HIS A 418 -2.96 1.88 -2.50
CA HIS A 418 -2.32 0.56 -2.44
C HIS A 418 -3.34 -0.59 -2.51
N ALA A 419 -4.50 -0.46 -1.88
CA ALA A 419 -5.59 -1.43 -2.04
C ALA A 419 -6.10 -1.47 -3.50
N ALA A 420 -6.24 -0.32 -4.16
CA ALA A 420 -6.60 -0.25 -5.57
C ALA A 420 -5.54 -0.91 -6.47
N MET A 421 -4.23 -0.76 -6.17
CA MET A 421 -3.14 -1.44 -6.88
C MET A 421 -3.25 -2.96 -6.71
N ALA A 422 -3.42 -3.46 -5.48
CA ALA A 422 -3.59 -4.88 -5.19
C ALA A 422 -4.84 -5.46 -5.87
N MET A 423 -5.98 -4.76 -5.81
CA MET A 423 -7.18 -5.12 -6.57
C MET A 423 -6.91 -5.16 -8.08
N GLY A 424 -6.05 -4.25 -8.59
CA GLY A 424 -5.64 -4.18 -9.98
C GLY A 424 -4.88 -5.42 -10.43
N GLU A 425 -3.95 -5.89 -9.62
CA GLU A 425 -3.22 -7.14 -9.86
C GLU A 425 -4.17 -8.35 -9.87
N VAL A 426 -5.04 -8.45 -8.84
CA VAL A 426 -6.06 -9.52 -8.74
C VAL A 426 -6.96 -9.55 -9.96
N ALA A 427 -7.52 -8.40 -10.36
CA ALA A 427 -8.40 -8.31 -11.52
C ALA A 427 -7.68 -8.66 -12.84
N ALA A 428 -6.43 -8.20 -13.00
CA ALA A 428 -5.64 -8.50 -14.19
C ALA A 428 -5.29 -9.99 -14.30
N GLU A 429 -4.86 -10.60 -13.20
CA GLU A 429 -4.56 -12.03 -13.14
C GLU A 429 -5.81 -12.86 -13.45
N ASN A 430 -6.95 -12.54 -12.85
CA ASN A 430 -8.21 -13.23 -13.09
C ASN A 430 -8.75 -12.99 -14.50
N ALA A 431 -8.59 -11.80 -15.05
CA ALA A 431 -8.92 -11.53 -16.46
C ALA A 431 -8.10 -12.39 -17.43
N MET A 432 -6.87 -12.73 -17.06
CA MET A 432 -5.95 -13.58 -17.84
C MET A 432 -6.03 -15.07 -17.50
N GLY A 433 -7.04 -15.50 -16.73
CA GLY A 433 -7.34 -16.90 -16.44
C GLY A 433 -6.84 -17.41 -15.09
N GLY A 434 -6.38 -16.52 -14.22
CA GLY A 434 -6.04 -16.83 -12.83
C GLY A 434 -7.27 -16.99 -11.92
N ASP A 435 -7.01 -17.26 -10.63
CA ASP A 435 -8.03 -17.46 -9.59
C ASP A 435 -7.58 -16.85 -8.24
N ARG A 436 -7.21 -15.55 -8.25
CA ARG A 436 -6.73 -14.83 -7.06
C ARG A 436 -7.85 -14.06 -6.39
N GLU A 437 -7.83 -13.99 -5.07
CA GLU A 437 -8.75 -13.20 -4.26
C GLU A 437 -8.04 -12.03 -3.58
N PHE A 438 -8.79 -10.95 -3.37
CA PHE A 438 -8.35 -9.78 -2.60
C PHE A 438 -8.93 -9.89 -1.19
N ASN A 439 -8.06 -9.85 -0.19
CA ASN A 439 -8.45 -9.80 1.22
C ASN A 439 -8.27 -8.38 1.76
N ALA A 440 -9.36 -7.70 2.06
CA ALA A 440 -9.35 -6.33 2.56
C ALA A 440 -8.71 -6.19 3.95
N SER A 441 -8.79 -7.24 4.80
CA SER A 441 -8.24 -7.22 6.16
C SER A 441 -6.71 -7.21 6.20
N GLU A 442 -6.05 -7.61 5.12
CA GLU A 442 -4.59 -7.58 4.97
C GLU A 442 -4.06 -6.20 4.54
N SER A 443 -4.95 -5.27 4.18
CA SER A 443 -4.54 -3.96 3.67
C SER A 443 -4.23 -2.99 4.83
N PRO A 444 -3.01 -2.44 4.93
CA PRO A 444 -2.71 -1.46 5.95
C PRO A 444 -3.45 -0.13 5.70
N SER A 445 -3.68 0.61 6.78
CA SER A 445 -4.20 1.98 6.77
C SER A 445 -3.13 2.94 7.28
N CYS A 446 -2.99 4.09 6.62
CA CYS A 446 -1.96 5.08 6.93
C CYS A 446 -2.55 6.48 7.05
N ALA A 447 -2.04 7.26 8.02
CA ALA A 447 -2.29 8.70 8.12
C ALA A 447 -0.98 9.44 8.41
N TYR A 448 -0.71 10.49 7.62
CA TYR A 448 0.51 11.31 7.70
C TYR A 448 0.21 12.62 8.44
N VAL A 449 -0.25 12.52 9.68
CA VAL A 449 -0.75 13.68 10.46
C VAL A 449 0.25 14.24 11.46
N GLY A 450 1.43 13.64 11.54
CA GLY A 450 2.56 14.00 12.41
C GLY A 450 2.25 13.96 13.92
N PRO A 451 2.64 12.90 14.64
CA PRO A 451 3.35 11.74 14.13
C PRO A 451 2.47 10.86 13.26
N GLU A 452 3.13 10.00 12.48
CA GLU A 452 2.44 9.09 11.56
C GLU A 452 1.66 8.01 12.31
N PHE A 453 0.52 7.64 11.76
CA PHE A 453 -0.28 6.51 12.22
C PHE A 453 -0.33 5.44 11.14
N GLY A 454 0.11 4.21 11.47
CA GLY A 454 -0.06 3.00 10.67
C GLY A 454 -0.89 1.96 11.41
N GLY A 455 -1.78 1.26 10.71
CA GLY A 455 -2.56 0.17 11.30
C GLY A 455 -2.93 -0.91 10.29
N VAL A 456 -2.90 -2.17 10.68
CA VAL A 456 -3.30 -3.31 9.84
C VAL A 456 -4.00 -4.37 10.70
N GLY A 457 -4.92 -5.12 10.10
CA GLY A 457 -5.74 -6.11 10.78
C GLY A 457 -6.86 -5.49 11.61
N PHE A 458 -7.32 -6.22 12.62
CA PHE A 458 -8.42 -5.78 13.48
C PHE A 458 -8.01 -4.67 14.45
N THR A 459 -8.89 -3.72 14.70
CA THR A 459 -8.79 -2.82 15.86
C THR A 459 -9.28 -3.54 17.11
N GLU A 460 -8.91 -3.02 18.28
CA GLU A 460 -9.36 -3.61 19.55
C GLU A 460 -10.89 -3.53 19.72
N GLU A 461 -11.53 -2.48 19.16
CA GLU A 461 -12.98 -2.33 19.14
C GLU A 461 -13.65 -3.41 18.27
N GLN A 462 -13.10 -3.70 17.11
CA GLN A 462 -13.63 -4.74 16.21
C GLN A 462 -13.52 -6.13 16.82
N LEU A 463 -12.42 -6.45 17.52
CA LEU A 463 -12.30 -7.73 18.24
C LEU A 463 -13.34 -7.87 19.36
N LYS A 464 -13.57 -6.77 20.12
CA LYS A 464 -14.62 -6.73 21.16
C LYS A 464 -16.03 -6.89 20.58
N GLU A 465 -16.32 -6.20 19.49
CA GLU A 465 -17.62 -6.26 18.80
C GLU A 465 -17.90 -7.66 18.23
N GLN A 466 -16.86 -8.32 17.69
CA GLN A 466 -16.96 -9.66 17.14
C GLN A 466 -16.81 -10.78 18.19
N HIS A 467 -16.60 -10.43 19.46
CA HIS A 467 -16.41 -11.37 20.58
C HIS A 467 -15.24 -12.35 20.34
N ILE A 468 -14.15 -11.87 19.72
CA ILE A 468 -12.92 -12.62 19.51
C ILE A 468 -12.05 -12.47 20.76
N ASP A 469 -11.65 -13.59 21.37
CA ASP A 469 -10.73 -13.59 22.52
C ASP A 469 -9.31 -13.25 22.04
N TYR A 470 -8.68 -12.25 22.68
CA TYR A 470 -7.37 -11.74 22.27
C TYR A 470 -6.49 -11.38 23.47
N LYS A 471 -5.19 -11.32 23.20
CA LYS A 471 -4.16 -10.68 24.03
C LYS A 471 -3.85 -9.30 23.46
N VAL A 472 -3.49 -8.37 24.32
CA VAL A 472 -3.05 -7.03 23.91
C VAL A 472 -1.72 -6.69 24.55
N GLY A 473 -0.74 -6.32 23.71
CA GLY A 473 0.53 -5.75 24.14
C GLY A 473 0.65 -4.31 23.70
N LYS A 474 1.18 -3.47 24.57
CA LYS A 474 1.34 -2.02 24.34
C LYS A 474 2.74 -1.61 24.75
N PHE A 475 3.40 -0.85 23.88
CA PHE A 475 4.70 -0.27 24.17
C PHE A 475 4.71 1.22 23.85
N PRO A 476 4.86 2.11 24.83
CA PRO A 476 4.89 3.55 24.61
C PRO A 476 6.24 3.99 24.02
N THR A 477 6.22 4.91 23.05
CA THR A 477 7.44 5.37 22.37
C THR A 477 8.43 6.08 23.29
N VAL A 478 7.97 6.62 24.44
CA VAL A 478 8.85 7.19 25.49
C VAL A 478 9.84 6.15 26.04
N ALA A 479 9.55 4.87 25.95
CA ALA A 479 10.46 3.79 26.36
C ALA A 479 11.38 3.31 25.21
N ASN A 480 11.21 3.82 23.99
CA ASN A 480 12.04 3.47 22.83
C ASN A 480 13.18 4.46 22.65
N GLY A 481 14.42 3.96 22.68
CA GLY A 481 15.63 4.81 22.59
C GLY A 481 15.70 5.62 21.28
N ARG A 482 15.27 5.08 20.15
CA ARG A 482 15.28 5.80 18.88
C ARG A 482 14.25 6.93 18.85
N SER A 483 13.06 6.70 19.39
CA SER A 483 12.02 7.71 19.52
C SER A 483 12.46 8.88 20.43
N LEU A 484 13.17 8.56 21.53
CA LEU A 484 13.79 9.58 22.40
C LEU A 484 14.81 10.44 21.64
N VAL A 485 15.71 9.82 20.87
CA VAL A 485 16.71 10.54 20.05
C VAL A 485 16.04 11.46 19.02
N MET A 486 14.89 11.06 18.49
CA MET A 486 14.13 11.84 17.50
C MET A 486 13.20 12.89 18.12
N GLY A 487 13.05 12.92 19.45
CA GLY A 487 12.15 13.86 20.15
C GLY A 487 10.65 13.50 20.03
N HIS A 488 10.33 12.28 19.57
CA HIS A 488 8.94 11.83 19.36
C HIS A 488 8.56 10.73 20.36
N THR A 489 8.12 11.13 21.55
CA THR A 489 7.89 10.25 22.70
C THR A 489 6.42 10.00 23.01
N ASP A 490 5.50 10.70 22.35
CA ASP A 490 4.07 10.71 22.70
C ASP A 490 3.26 9.64 21.92
N GLY A 491 3.95 8.64 21.38
CA GLY A 491 3.34 7.58 20.58
C GLY A 491 3.23 6.25 21.33
N MET A 492 2.74 5.25 20.62
CA MET A 492 2.57 3.89 21.12
C MET A 492 2.53 2.88 19.97
N VAL A 493 3.04 1.69 20.22
CA VAL A 493 2.78 0.49 19.42
C VAL A 493 1.82 -0.40 20.19
N LYS A 494 0.75 -0.86 19.52
CA LYS A 494 -0.23 -1.81 20.04
C LYS A 494 -0.25 -3.04 19.16
N VAL A 495 -0.05 -4.22 19.75
CA VAL A 495 -0.14 -5.54 19.11
C VAL A 495 -1.34 -6.28 19.69
N LEU A 496 -2.19 -6.81 18.82
CA LEU A 496 -3.36 -7.64 19.14
C LEU A 496 -3.11 -9.04 18.59
N ALA A 497 -3.20 -10.05 19.44
CA ALA A 497 -2.96 -11.44 19.06
C ALA A 497 -4.05 -12.36 19.59
N GLY A 498 -4.32 -13.48 18.92
CA GLY A 498 -5.31 -14.46 19.35
C GLY A 498 -4.96 -15.05 20.72
N ALA A 499 -5.97 -15.19 21.59
CA ALA A 499 -5.76 -15.66 22.97
C ALA A 499 -5.21 -17.09 23.01
N LYS A 500 -5.61 -17.94 22.06
CA LYS A 500 -5.33 -19.38 22.08
C LYS A 500 -4.02 -19.72 21.36
N TYR A 501 -3.80 -19.21 20.17
CA TYR A 501 -2.67 -19.60 19.32
C TYR A 501 -1.61 -18.50 19.20
N GLY A 502 -1.93 -17.27 19.64
CA GLY A 502 -1.00 -16.14 19.57
C GLY A 502 -0.81 -15.54 18.18
N GLU A 503 -1.64 -15.93 17.20
CA GLU A 503 -1.62 -15.39 15.85
C GLU A 503 -1.86 -13.88 15.86
N ILE A 504 -1.15 -13.14 15.02
CA ILE A 504 -1.26 -11.67 14.96
C ILE A 504 -2.59 -11.30 14.30
N LEU A 505 -3.47 -10.67 15.08
CA LEU A 505 -4.80 -10.22 14.64
C LEU A 505 -4.80 -8.77 14.17
N GLY A 506 -3.95 -7.94 14.74
CA GLY A 506 -3.84 -6.53 14.38
C GLY A 506 -2.64 -5.85 15.03
N VAL A 507 -2.09 -4.87 14.33
CA VAL A 507 -1.01 -4.01 14.83
C VAL A 507 -1.33 -2.56 14.49
N HIS A 508 -1.15 -1.68 15.48
CA HIS A 508 -1.40 -0.25 15.33
C HIS A 508 -0.22 0.52 15.89
N ILE A 509 0.33 1.43 15.11
CA ILE A 509 1.56 2.17 15.39
C ILE A 509 1.28 3.66 15.30
N LEU A 510 1.52 4.40 16.37
CA LEU A 510 1.62 5.86 16.38
C LEU A 510 3.05 6.22 16.74
N ALA A 511 3.87 6.50 15.76
CA ALA A 511 5.31 6.73 15.93
C ALA A 511 5.91 7.38 14.67
N PRO A 512 7.13 7.93 14.72
CA PRO A 512 7.85 8.30 13.51
C PRO A 512 8.00 7.10 12.57
N ARG A 513 7.72 7.30 11.29
CA ARG A 513 7.76 6.27 10.24
C ARG A 513 6.79 5.10 10.46
N ALA A 514 5.69 5.31 11.16
CA ALA A 514 4.68 4.28 11.37
C ALA A 514 4.18 3.69 10.04
N ASN A 515 4.11 4.52 9.00
CA ASN A 515 3.65 4.14 7.67
C ASN A 515 4.66 3.27 6.88
N ASP A 516 5.95 3.30 7.24
CA ASP A 516 6.96 2.36 6.72
C ASP A 516 7.02 1.09 7.59
N LEU A 517 6.87 1.23 8.91
CA LEU A 517 6.98 0.13 9.86
C LEU A 517 5.80 -0.84 9.81
N ILE A 518 4.61 -0.37 9.45
CA ILE A 518 3.40 -1.19 9.44
C ILE A 518 3.47 -2.36 8.45
N GLU A 519 4.37 -2.29 7.45
CA GLU A 519 4.56 -3.35 6.47
C GLU A 519 5.12 -4.64 7.09
N GLU A 520 5.92 -4.54 8.16
CA GLU A 520 6.36 -5.71 8.94
C GLU A 520 5.15 -6.46 9.52
N ALA A 521 4.20 -5.72 10.08
CA ALA A 521 2.99 -6.28 10.64
C ALA A 521 2.04 -6.83 9.55
N ALA A 522 1.93 -6.15 8.41
CA ALA A 522 1.15 -6.63 7.27
C ALA A 522 1.72 -7.96 6.74
N LEU A 523 3.04 -8.09 6.66
CA LEU A 523 3.70 -9.34 6.29
C LEU A 523 3.47 -10.42 7.35
N ALA A 524 3.57 -10.10 8.64
CA ALA A 524 3.31 -11.05 9.73
C ALA A 524 1.88 -11.61 9.67
N ILE A 525 0.87 -10.77 9.49
CA ILE A 525 -0.52 -11.20 9.31
C ILE A 525 -0.67 -12.07 8.05
N LYS A 526 -0.06 -11.67 6.93
CA LYS A 526 -0.12 -12.42 5.66
C LYS A 526 0.50 -13.82 5.77
N MET A 527 1.53 -13.95 6.60
CA MET A 527 2.23 -15.22 6.86
C MET A 527 1.62 -16.03 8.00
N GLU A 528 0.49 -15.56 8.58
CA GLU A 528 -0.16 -16.15 9.75
C GLU A 528 0.82 -16.31 10.94
N ALA A 529 1.76 -15.35 11.07
CA ALA A 529 2.75 -15.35 12.15
C ALA A 529 2.08 -15.16 13.51
N THR A 530 2.74 -15.67 14.53
CA THR A 530 2.33 -15.56 15.94
C THR A 530 3.22 -14.58 16.71
N LEU A 531 2.93 -14.37 17.98
CA LEU A 531 3.81 -13.61 18.89
C LEU A 531 5.22 -14.18 18.96
N ASP A 532 5.39 -15.51 18.80
CA ASP A 532 6.69 -16.18 18.89
C ASP A 532 7.61 -15.79 17.73
N GLU A 533 7.09 -15.61 16.49
CA GLU A 533 7.91 -15.16 15.37
C GLU A 533 8.39 -13.72 15.57
N LEU A 534 7.54 -12.84 16.11
CA LEU A 534 7.96 -11.47 16.45
C LEU A 534 8.95 -11.44 17.61
N ASP A 535 8.77 -12.29 18.64
CA ASP A 535 9.72 -12.42 19.78
C ASP A 535 11.10 -12.92 19.33
N GLN A 536 11.17 -13.91 18.43
CA GLN A 536 12.42 -14.50 17.97
C GLN A 536 13.13 -13.73 16.86
N THR A 537 12.47 -12.72 16.28
CA THR A 537 13.07 -11.87 15.26
C THR A 537 14.12 -10.95 15.87
N ILE A 538 15.31 -10.86 15.22
CA ILE A 538 16.37 -9.95 15.64
C ILE A 538 16.13 -8.57 15.04
N TYR A 539 15.87 -7.58 15.89
CA TYR A 539 15.67 -6.20 15.51
C TYR A 539 16.98 -5.40 15.50
N CYS A 540 17.13 -4.52 14.51
CA CYS A 540 18.29 -3.61 14.46
C CYS A 540 18.21 -2.60 15.62
N HIS A 541 19.33 -2.30 16.26
CA HIS A 541 19.44 -1.30 17.32
C HIS A 541 20.29 -0.09 16.90
N PRO A 542 19.87 1.18 17.20
CA PRO A 542 18.55 1.56 17.71
C PRO A 542 17.56 1.85 16.57
N THR A 543 16.36 1.32 16.66
CA THR A 543 15.28 1.55 15.69
C THR A 543 13.92 1.75 16.38
N VAL A 544 12.94 2.30 15.65
CA VAL A 544 11.57 2.37 16.13
C VAL A 544 10.89 0.98 16.04
N SER A 545 11.35 0.09 15.13
CA SER A 545 10.84 -1.29 15.00
C SER A 545 10.97 -2.10 16.30
N GLU A 546 11.98 -1.82 17.14
CA GLU A 546 12.11 -2.46 18.46
C GLU A 546 10.87 -2.26 19.35
N ALA A 547 10.07 -1.20 19.10
CA ALA A 547 8.81 -1.00 19.79
C ALA A 547 7.73 -2.01 19.38
N VAL A 548 7.78 -2.57 18.16
CA VAL A 548 6.90 -3.66 17.70
C VAL A 548 7.24 -4.94 18.45
N HIS A 549 8.54 -5.27 18.56
CA HIS A 549 9.03 -6.40 19.34
C HIS A 549 8.57 -6.31 20.81
N GLU A 550 8.84 -5.19 21.47
CA GLU A 550 8.45 -4.99 22.86
C GLU A 550 6.93 -5.04 23.08
N ALA A 551 6.14 -4.54 22.13
CA ALA A 551 4.69 -4.65 22.20
C ALA A 551 4.22 -6.11 22.04
N ALA A 552 4.87 -6.90 21.17
CA ALA A 552 4.60 -8.33 21.05
C ALA A 552 4.95 -9.08 22.36
N LEU A 553 6.11 -8.81 22.95
CA LEU A 553 6.49 -9.34 24.26
C LEU A 553 5.51 -8.93 25.37
N ALA A 554 5.03 -7.67 25.34
CA ALA A 554 4.07 -7.18 26.33
C ALA A 554 2.73 -7.92 26.27
N ALA A 555 2.30 -8.41 25.09
CA ALA A 555 1.08 -9.21 24.94
C ALA A 555 1.15 -10.52 25.73
N ASP A 556 2.36 -11.10 25.86
CA ASP A 556 2.64 -12.29 26.67
C ASP A 556 3.20 -11.98 28.07
N LYS A 557 3.19 -10.72 28.49
CA LYS A 557 3.78 -10.25 29.77
C LYS A 557 5.27 -10.55 29.90
N LYS A 558 5.99 -10.50 28.79
CA LYS A 558 7.44 -10.75 28.70
C LYS A 558 8.25 -9.47 28.38
N ALA A 559 7.60 -8.29 28.29
CA ALA A 559 8.27 -7.04 27.98
C ALA A 559 9.51 -6.82 28.85
N ILE A 560 10.59 -6.33 28.25
CA ILE A 560 11.89 -6.16 28.88
C ILE A 560 12.08 -4.70 29.34
N HIS A 561 11.71 -3.75 28.49
CA HIS A 561 11.98 -2.34 28.71
C HIS A 561 10.80 -1.56 29.32
N ILE A 562 9.69 -2.23 29.65
CA ILE A 562 8.59 -1.69 30.44
C ILE A 562 8.14 -2.70 31.51
N PRO A 563 7.55 -2.25 32.64
CA PRO A 563 6.99 -3.15 33.64
C PRO A 563 5.83 -3.97 33.09
N ASN A 564 5.87 -5.29 33.28
CA ASN A 564 4.75 -6.16 32.94
C ASN A 564 3.62 -5.98 33.96
N LYS A 565 2.42 -5.57 33.47
CA LYS A 565 1.25 -5.50 34.34
C LYS A 565 0.84 -6.93 34.76
N LYS A 566 0.62 -7.10 36.07
CA LYS A 566 0.18 -8.38 36.68
C LYS A 566 -1.22 -8.75 36.25
#